data_f70c41feae5154dbe99d607bf1043fc3
#
_entry.id   f70c41feae5154dbe99d607bf1043fc3
#
_cell.length_a   1.000
_cell.length_b   1.000
_cell.length_c   1.000
_cell.angle_alpha   90.00
_cell.angle_beta   90.00
_cell.angle_gamma   90.00
#
_symmetry.space_group_name_H-M   'P 1'
#
loop_
_entity.id
_entity.type
_entity.pdbx_description
1 polymer ?
#
loop_
_entity_poly.entity_id
_entity_poly.type
_entity_poly.pdbx_seq_one_letter_code
_entity_poly.pdbx_strand_id
1 'polypeptide(L)' 'MPDFTAQASIEPLAVDSKTAASLLSSTDASLEKDRAVGHLGVPYIKAGRRVIYRLADLKDWLTKNRVVPRSEGGNHE' A
#
# COMPACT_ATOMS: atom_id res chain seq x y z
N MET A 1 25.39 16.34 4.24
CA MET A 1 24.68 16.08 4.17
C MET A 1 24.47 15.66 4.82
N PRO A 2 24.18 15.71 5.08
CA PRO A 2 23.83 15.19 5.57
C PRO A 2 23.06 14.69 5.71
N ASP A 3 22.95 14.97 6.35
CA ASP A 3 22.11 14.58 6.46
C ASP A 3 21.49 14.07 5.69
N PHE A 4 21.65 14.10 5.11
CA PHE A 4 21.05 13.42 4.09
C PHE A 4 20.79 12.00 4.40
N THR A 5 21.70 11.36 5.07
CA THR A 5 21.48 10.03 5.58
C THR A 5 20.28 9.99 6.50
N ALA A 6 20.14 10.99 7.31
CA ALA A 6 18.99 11.06 8.18
C ALA A 6 17.71 11.13 7.36
N GLN A 7 17.77 11.82 6.25
CA GLN A 7 16.58 11.89 5.40
C GLN A 7 16.27 10.56 4.76
N ALA A 8 17.30 9.81 4.45
CA ALA A 8 17.07 8.51 3.85
C ALA A 8 16.33 7.58 4.80
N SER A 9 16.44 7.81 6.10
CA SER A 9 15.76 6.96 7.05
C SER A 9 14.39 7.49 7.43
N ILE A 10 13.97 8.63 6.91
CA ILE A 10 12.69 9.22 7.22
C ILE A 10 11.66 8.74 6.21
N GLU A 11 10.59 8.15 6.71
CA GLU A 11 9.49 7.73 5.85
C GLU A 11 8.35 8.71 6.00
N PRO A 12 7.63 9.01 4.93
CA PRO A 12 6.40 9.77 5.07
C PRO A 12 5.37 8.95 5.83
N LEU A 13 4.48 9.62 6.51
CA LEU A 13 3.40 8.93 7.20
C LEU A 13 2.31 8.51 6.23
N ALA A 14 2.18 9.21 5.13
CA ALA A 14 1.15 8.91 4.14
C ALA A 14 1.64 9.34 2.78
N VAL A 15 1.05 8.75 1.76
CA VAL A 15 1.40 9.04 0.37
C VAL A 15 0.11 9.24 -0.42
N ASP A 16 0.22 9.85 -1.59
CA ASP A 16 -0.94 10.02 -2.43
C ASP A 16 -1.29 8.71 -3.14
N SER A 17 -2.41 8.73 -3.86
CA SER A 17 -2.90 7.54 -4.53
C SER A 17 -1.93 6.99 -5.55
N LYS A 18 -1.30 7.87 -6.31
CA LYS A 18 -0.38 7.45 -7.35
C LYS A 18 0.84 6.76 -6.76
N THR A 19 1.39 7.34 -5.69
CA THR A 19 2.53 6.75 -5.01
C THR A 19 2.15 5.44 -4.35
N ALA A 20 0.97 5.40 -3.72
CA ALA A 20 0.50 4.17 -3.10
C ALA A 20 0.37 3.07 -4.14
N ALA A 21 -0.15 3.38 -5.31
CA ALA A 21 -0.27 2.40 -6.38
C ALA A 21 1.09 1.85 -6.77
N SER A 22 2.08 2.72 -6.90
CA SER A 22 3.45 2.26 -7.20
C SER A 22 3.97 1.34 -6.13
N LEU A 23 3.76 1.71 -4.87
CA LEU A 23 4.24 0.90 -3.75
C LEU A 23 3.57 -0.47 -3.72
N LEU A 24 2.33 -0.55 -4.16
CA LEU A 24 1.60 -1.81 -4.18
C LEU A 24 1.78 -2.54 -5.50
N SER A 25 2.59 -2.02 -6.40
CA SER A 25 2.77 -2.59 -7.74
C SER A 25 1.43 -2.66 -8.49
N SER A 26 0.64 -1.62 -8.33
CA SER A 26 -0.67 -1.54 -8.93
C SER A 26 -0.77 -0.26 -9.76
N THR A 27 -1.98 0.12 -10.15
CA THR A 27 -2.19 1.34 -10.90
C THR A 27 -3.10 2.26 -10.13
N ASP A 28 -3.00 3.56 -10.43
CA ASP A 28 -3.86 4.54 -9.80
C ASP A 28 -5.32 4.25 -10.14
N ALA A 29 -5.59 3.83 -11.36
CA ALA A 29 -6.95 3.49 -11.78
C ALA A 29 -7.50 2.32 -10.96
N SER A 30 -6.65 1.35 -10.65
CA SER A 30 -7.05 0.20 -9.86
C SER A 30 -7.41 0.63 -8.44
N LEU A 31 -6.63 1.52 -7.84
CA LEU A 31 -6.95 2.03 -6.51
C LEU A 31 -8.20 2.90 -6.53
N GLU A 32 -8.38 3.67 -7.59
CA GLU A 32 -9.57 4.49 -7.71
C GLU A 32 -10.81 3.61 -7.76
N LYS A 33 -10.75 2.54 -8.53
CA LYS A 33 -11.85 1.60 -8.59
C LYS A 33 -12.09 0.93 -7.25
N ASP A 34 -11.02 0.61 -6.54
CA ASP A 34 -11.14 0.01 -5.23
C ASP A 34 -11.86 0.95 -4.26
N ARG A 35 -11.56 2.25 -4.34
CA ARG A 35 -12.25 3.22 -3.48
C ARG A 35 -13.74 3.28 -3.79
N ALA A 36 -14.07 3.06 -5.06
CA ALA A 36 -15.47 3.13 -5.48
C ALA A 36 -16.25 1.88 -5.11
N VAL A 37 -15.66 0.71 -5.29
CA VAL A 37 -16.39 -0.55 -5.09
C VAL A 37 -15.82 -1.43 -3.98
N GLY A 38 -14.63 -1.12 -3.51
CA GLY A 38 -14.08 -1.79 -2.34
C GLY A 38 -13.65 -3.22 -2.51
N HIS A 39 -13.28 -3.63 -3.72
CA HIS A 39 -12.99 -5.04 -3.92
C HIS A 39 -11.65 -5.48 -3.36
N LEU A 40 -10.67 -4.59 -3.25
CA LEU A 40 -9.40 -4.91 -2.60
C LEU A 40 -9.40 -4.55 -1.12
N GLY A 41 -10.16 -3.53 -0.79
CA GLY A 41 -10.27 -3.12 0.60
C GLY A 41 -9.05 -2.42 1.15
N VAL A 42 -8.33 -1.67 0.32
CA VAL A 42 -7.15 -0.95 0.79
C VAL A 42 -7.60 0.29 1.55
N PRO A 43 -7.22 0.43 2.84
CA PRO A 43 -7.66 1.59 3.62
C PRO A 43 -7.09 2.89 3.09
N TYR A 44 -7.87 3.94 3.15
CA TYR A 44 -7.42 5.25 2.72
C TYR A 44 -8.08 6.32 3.58
N ILE A 45 -7.56 7.54 3.46
CA ILE A 45 -8.10 8.70 4.16
C ILE A 45 -8.44 9.74 3.13
N LYS A 46 -9.61 10.32 3.27
CA LYS A 46 -9.98 11.43 2.41
C LYS A 46 -9.74 12.73 3.17
N ALA A 47 -8.74 13.47 2.77
CA ALA A 47 -8.36 14.73 3.41
C ALA A 47 -8.73 15.85 2.47
N GLY A 48 -9.91 16.45 2.68
CA GLY A 48 -10.42 17.45 1.78
C GLY A 48 -10.68 16.85 0.42
N ARG A 49 -10.01 17.36 -0.59
CA ARG A 49 -10.14 16.81 -1.94
C ARG A 49 -9.10 15.77 -2.26
N ARG A 50 -8.19 15.52 -1.33
CA ARG A 50 -7.10 14.62 -1.57
C ARG A 50 -7.39 13.28 -0.95
N VAL A 51 -6.92 12.24 -1.61
CA VAL A 51 -6.94 10.90 -1.06
C VAL A 51 -5.52 10.55 -0.70
N ILE A 52 -5.31 10.12 0.53
CA ILE A 52 -3.99 9.70 0.97
C ILE A 52 -4.08 8.33 1.58
N TYR A 53 -2.97 7.60 1.53
CA TYR A 53 -2.88 6.26 2.08
C TYR A 53 -1.78 6.27 3.14
N ARG A 54 -2.12 5.84 4.34
CA ARG A 54 -1.12 5.76 5.40
C ARG A 54 -0.20 4.58 5.11
N LEU A 55 1.10 4.81 5.25
CA LEU A 55 2.05 3.73 5.01
C LEU A 55 1.82 2.56 5.96
N ALA A 56 1.46 2.85 7.20
CA ALA A 56 1.17 1.80 8.16
C ALA A 56 0.01 0.93 7.69
N ASP A 57 -1.02 1.56 7.11
CA ASP A 57 -2.16 0.82 6.60
C ASP A 57 -1.80 -0.02 5.39
N LEU A 58 -0.94 0.51 4.52
CA LEU A 58 -0.51 -0.24 3.35
C LEU A 58 0.31 -1.45 3.76
N LYS A 59 1.20 -1.28 4.73
CA LYS A 59 2.00 -2.40 5.22
C LYS A 59 1.11 -3.45 5.86
N ASP A 60 0.12 -3.02 6.63
CA ASP A 60 -0.79 -3.94 7.28
C ASP A 60 -1.63 -4.69 6.25
N TRP A 61 -2.12 -3.96 5.25
CA TRP A 61 -2.92 -4.56 4.18
C TRP A 61 -2.12 -5.62 3.43
N LEU A 62 -0.85 -5.31 3.13
CA LEU A 62 0.01 -6.26 2.45
C LEU A 62 0.21 -7.52 3.29
N THR A 63 0.38 -7.34 4.58
CA THR A 63 0.56 -8.47 5.48
C THR A 63 -0.69 -9.34 5.54
N LYS A 64 -1.84 -8.72 5.65
CA LYS A 64 -3.09 -9.45 5.78
C LYS A 64 -3.50 -10.16 4.51
N ASN A 65 -3.07 -9.64 3.38
CA ASN A 65 -3.48 -10.20 2.10
C ASN A 65 -2.42 -11.05 1.44
N ARG A 66 -1.35 -11.31 2.13
CA ARG A 66 -0.33 -12.15 1.55
C ARG A 66 -0.80 -13.60 1.57
N VAL A 67 -0.45 -14.30 0.51
CA VAL A 67 -0.79 -15.71 0.40
C VAL A 67 0.49 -16.50 0.59
N VAL A 68 0.49 -17.36 1.58
CA VAL A 68 1.66 -18.19 1.85
C VAL A 68 1.36 -19.57 1.28
N PRO A 69 2.13 -20.03 0.30
CA PRO A 69 1.89 -21.35 -0.27
C PRO A 69 2.07 -22.41 0.79
N ARG A 70 1.21 -23.39 0.75
CA ARG A 70 1.37 -24.50 1.67
C ARG A 70 2.53 -25.34 1.20
N SER A 71 3.42 -25.59 2.11
CA SER A 71 4.59 -26.34 1.71
C SER A 71 4.37 -27.81 1.82
N GLU A 72 3.37 -28.19 2.54
CA GLU A 72 3.10 -29.59 2.58
C GLU A 72 2.33 -29.94 1.36
N GLY A 73 2.64 -30.32 0.78
CA GLY A 73 1.88 -30.33 -0.26
C GLY A 73 2.29 -29.52 -1.29
N GLY A 74 2.43 -29.40 -0.88
CA GLY A 74 2.77 -28.93 -1.58
C GLY A 74 2.81 -28.30 -2.29
N ASN A 75 2.61 -28.42 -2.22
CA ASN A 75 2.66 -27.87 -2.81
C ASN A 75 2.56 -27.29 -3.58
N HIS A 76 2.33 -27.36 -3.74
CA HIS A 76 2.23 -26.85 -4.38
C HIS A 76 2.12 -26.59 -5.14
N GLU A 77 1.80 -26.82 -5.13
CA GLU A 77 1.75 -26.76 -5.73
C GLU A 77 1.86 -26.68 -6.21
#